data_be7906ea469470892c1f1e0aa361919b
#
_entry.id   be7906ea469470892c1f1e0aa361919b
#
_cell.length_a   1.000
_cell.length_b   1.000
_cell.length_c   1.000
_cell.angle_alpha   90.00
_cell.angle_beta   90.00
_cell.angle_gamma   90.00
#
_symmetry.space_group_name_H-M   'P 1'
#
loop_
_entity.id
_entity.type
_entity.pdbx_description
1 polymer ?
#
loop_
_entity_poly.entity_id
_entity_poly.type
_entity_poly.pdbx_seq_one_letter_code
_entity_poly.pdbx_strand_id
1 'polypeptide(L)'
;MKLLMHICCAPCANMPIDALRADGIELTGFWYNPNIHPFTEYRARRNCLQEYAQTIALPLTVKDEYGLRPFVRAVADDIPNRCVKCYEMRLFETARQAKEGGF
;
A
#
# COMPACT_ATOMS: atom_id res chain seq x y z
N MET A 1 7.94 3.04 -18.93
CA MET A 1 8.18 2.22 -17.72
C MET A 1 6.90 2.10 -16.92
N LYS A 2 6.59 0.93 -16.49
CA LYS A 2 5.46 0.68 -15.57
C LYS A 2 5.97 0.51 -14.16
N LEU A 3 5.29 1.12 -13.19
CA LEU A 3 5.68 1.05 -11.79
C LEU A 3 4.46 0.73 -10.92
N LEU A 4 4.62 -0.21 -10.01
CA LEU A 4 3.65 -0.50 -8.95
C LEU A 4 4.10 0.19 -7.66
N MET A 5 3.28 1.08 -7.15
CA MET A 5 3.62 1.87 -5.96
C MET A 5 2.74 1.46 -4.79
N HIS A 6 3.35 0.99 -3.69
CA HIS A 6 2.65 0.73 -2.46
C HIS A 6 2.21 2.05 -1.81
N ILE A 7 0.95 2.12 -1.38
CA ILE A 7 0.38 3.32 -0.78
C ILE A 7 -0.28 2.98 0.55
N CYS A 8 0.11 3.69 1.61
CA CYS A 8 -0.49 3.54 2.94
C CYS A 8 -1.57 4.59 3.23
N CYS A 9 -1.53 5.75 2.58
CA CYS A 9 -2.56 6.79 2.70
C CYS A 9 -2.45 7.78 1.53
N ALA A 10 -3.57 8.44 1.21
CA ALA A 10 -3.62 9.38 0.11
C ALA A 10 -2.68 10.60 0.28
N PRO A 11 -2.63 11.27 1.44
CA PRO A 11 -1.76 12.44 1.60
C PRO A 11 -0.28 12.13 1.38
N CYS A 12 0.19 10.96 1.82
CA CYS A 12 1.59 10.58 1.66
C CYS A 12 1.95 10.27 0.20
N ALA A 13 0.98 9.89 -0.61
CA ALA A 13 1.20 9.49 -2.00
C ALA A 13 1.19 10.68 -2.97
N ASN A 14 0.63 11.81 -2.59
CA ASN A 14 0.36 12.93 -3.50
C ASN A 14 1.61 13.43 -4.23
N MET A 15 2.66 13.80 -3.51
CA MET A 15 3.90 14.31 -4.11
C MET A 15 4.65 13.25 -4.93
N PRO A 16 4.86 12.03 -4.45
CA PRO A 16 5.49 10.99 -5.26
C PRO A 16 4.74 10.67 -6.55
N ILE A 17 3.42 10.65 -6.52
CA ILE A 17 2.61 10.40 -7.72
C ILE A 17 2.83 11.51 -8.76
N ASP A 18 2.77 12.76 -8.34
CA ASP A 18 2.97 13.89 -9.24
C ASP A 18 4.38 13.88 -9.86
N ALA A 19 5.40 13.62 -9.04
CA ALA A 19 6.78 13.55 -9.51
C ALA A 19 7.00 12.43 -10.53
N LEU A 20 6.47 11.24 -10.26
CA LEU A 20 6.63 10.09 -11.16
C LEU A 20 5.86 10.28 -12.47
N ARG A 21 4.68 10.86 -12.42
CA ARG A 21 3.90 11.18 -13.62
C ARG A 21 4.58 12.24 -14.47
N ALA A 22 5.21 13.23 -13.83
CA ALA A 22 5.98 14.25 -14.55
C ALA A 22 7.14 13.65 -15.33
N ASP A 23 7.70 12.55 -14.84
CA ASP A 23 8.78 11.80 -15.52
C ASP A 23 8.24 10.83 -16.59
N GLY A 24 6.95 10.82 -16.85
CA GLY A 24 6.35 9.96 -17.88
C GLY A 24 6.21 8.50 -17.46
N ILE A 25 6.27 8.20 -16.17
CA ILE A 25 6.14 6.84 -15.65
C ILE A 25 4.65 6.45 -15.58
N GLU A 26 4.33 5.27 -16.12
CA GLU A 26 2.99 4.69 -16.04
C GLU A 26 2.82 4.05 -14.66
N LEU A 27 2.00 4.68 -13.82
CA LEU A 27 1.91 4.36 -12.40
C LEU A 27 0.62 3.63 -12.07
N THR A 28 0.72 2.55 -11.29
CA THR A 28 -0.42 1.87 -10.65
C THR A 28 -0.20 1.86 -9.15
N GLY A 29 -1.21 2.25 -8.39
CA GLY A 29 -1.16 2.17 -6.93
C GLY A 29 -1.48 0.77 -6.43
N PHE A 30 -0.92 0.40 -5.29
CA PHE A 30 -1.20 -0.87 -4.63
C PHE A 30 -1.47 -0.65 -3.15
N TRP A 31 -2.64 -1.08 -2.70
CA TRP A 31 -3.04 -1.06 -1.30
C TRP A 31 -2.91 -2.46 -0.70
N TYR A 32 -2.03 -2.62 0.27
CA TYR A 32 -1.96 -3.76 1.16
C TYR A 32 -1.34 -3.30 2.48
N ASN A 33 -2.17 -3.16 3.51
CA ASN A 33 -1.76 -2.57 4.78
C ASN A 33 -2.25 -3.38 5.97
N PRO A 34 -1.61 -4.55 6.24
CA PRO A 34 -2.01 -5.42 7.36
C PRO A 34 -1.73 -4.82 8.73
N ASN A 35 -0.95 -3.74 8.76
CA ASN A 35 -0.53 -3.06 9.98
C ASN A 35 -1.49 -1.97 10.46
N ILE A 36 -2.53 -1.63 9.68
CA ILE A 36 -3.46 -0.55 10.05
C ILE A 36 -4.57 -1.11 10.92
N HIS A 37 -4.69 -0.59 12.12
CA HIS A 37 -5.67 -0.97 13.13
C HIS A 37 -6.12 0.28 13.90
N PRO A 38 -7.35 0.31 14.44
CA PRO A 38 -8.42 -0.68 14.33
C PRO A 38 -9.08 -0.70 12.95
N PHE A 39 -10.07 -1.57 12.77
CA PHE A 39 -10.75 -1.74 11.47
C PHE A 39 -11.37 -0.44 10.94
N THR A 40 -11.91 0.39 11.80
CA THR A 40 -12.51 1.67 11.40
C THR A 40 -11.47 2.59 10.75
N GLU A 41 -10.25 2.64 11.28
CA GLU A 41 -9.15 3.39 10.69
C GLU A 41 -8.71 2.77 9.36
N TYR A 42 -8.58 1.47 9.29
CA TYR A 42 -8.26 0.74 8.07
C TYR A 42 -9.25 1.07 6.96
N ARG A 43 -10.54 0.95 7.26
CA ARG A 43 -11.61 1.23 6.28
C ARG A 43 -11.59 2.69 5.81
N ALA A 44 -11.41 3.63 6.74
CA ALA A 44 -11.38 5.05 6.42
C ALA A 44 -10.23 5.40 5.47
N ARG A 45 -9.04 4.89 5.73
CA ARG A 45 -7.87 5.12 4.87
C ARG A 45 -8.03 4.47 3.50
N ARG A 46 -8.56 3.25 3.46
CA ARG A 46 -8.82 2.57 2.20
C ARG A 46 -9.81 3.36 1.33
N ASN A 47 -10.93 3.77 1.92
CA ASN A 47 -11.96 4.51 1.19
C ASN A 47 -11.42 5.87 0.70
N CYS A 48 -10.67 6.57 1.54
CA CYS A 48 -10.05 7.83 1.17
C CYS A 48 -9.11 7.67 -0.04
N LEU A 49 -8.29 6.62 -0.03
CA LEU A 49 -7.39 6.34 -1.15
C LEU A 49 -8.16 5.99 -2.42
N GLN A 50 -9.22 5.20 -2.31
CA GLN A 50 -10.04 4.83 -3.47
C GLN A 50 -10.67 6.07 -4.13
N GLU A 51 -11.21 6.99 -3.32
CA GLU A 51 -11.77 8.25 -3.82
C GLU A 51 -10.70 9.12 -4.48
N TYR A 52 -9.55 9.26 -3.83
CA TYR A 52 -8.44 10.04 -4.36
C TYR A 52 -7.93 9.47 -5.68
N ALA A 53 -7.77 8.16 -5.77
CA ALA A 53 -7.32 7.50 -6.98
C ALA A 53 -8.29 7.75 -8.15
N GLN A 54 -9.60 7.74 -7.90
CA GLN A 54 -10.58 8.08 -8.92
C GLN A 54 -10.42 9.52 -9.39
N THR A 55 -10.22 10.45 -8.46
CA THR A 55 -10.06 11.88 -8.77
C THR A 55 -8.89 12.15 -9.70
N ILE A 56 -7.78 11.44 -9.51
CA ILE A 56 -6.56 11.63 -10.31
C ILE A 56 -6.40 10.59 -11.42
N ALA A 57 -7.41 9.77 -11.67
CA ALA A 57 -7.39 8.69 -12.66
C ALA A 57 -6.20 7.74 -12.49
N LEU A 58 -5.89 7.39 -11.23
CA LEU A 58 -4.83 6.44 -10.90
C LEU A 58 -5.40 5.02 -10.86
N PRO A 59 -4.90 4.08 -11.68
CA PRO A 59 -5.25 2.67 -11.50
C PRO A 59 -4.81 2.20 -10.12
N LEU A 60 -5.70 1.53 -9.41
CA LEU A 60 -5.46 1.08 -8.04
C LEU A 60 -5.83 -0.39 -7.89
N THR A 61 -4.87 -1.19 -7.45
CA THR A 61 -5.10 -2.56 -7.04
C THR A 61 -5.21 -2.61 -5.52
N VAL A 62 -6.31 -3.18 -5.02
CA VAL A 62 -6.58 -3.25 -3.58
C VAL A 62 -6.57 -4.71 -3.16
N LYS A 63 -5.60 -5.08 -2.31
CA LYS A 63 -5.64 -6.33 -1.58
C LYS A 63 -6.36 -6.06 -0.26
N ASP A 64 -7.68 -6.20 -0.28
CA ASP A 64 -8.55 -5.80 0.82
C ASP A 64 -8.63 -6.89 1.88
N GLU A 65 -7.57 -6.96 2.68
CA GLU A 65 -7.50 -7.86 3.82
C GLU A 65 -7.23 -7.06 5.08
N TYR A 66 -8.12 -7.19 6.07
CA TYR A 66 -7.86 -6.65 7.40
C TYR A 66 -6.89 -7.61 8.11
N GLY A 67 -5.60 -7.26 8.06
CA GLY A 67 -4.50 -8.16 8.40
C GLY A 67 -4.13 -8.22 9.88
N LEU A 68 -5.09 -8.10 10.82
CA LEU A 68 -4.78 -8.12 12.25
C LEU A 68 -4.03 -9.38 12.67
N ARG A 69 -4.55 -10.55 12.34
CA ARG A 69 -3.93 -11.82 12.76
C ARG A 69 -2.54 -12.05 12.17
N PRO A 70 -2.34 -11.93 10.84
CA PRO A 70 -1.01 -12.08 10.27
C PRO A 70 0.00 -11.08 10.82
N PHE A 71 -0.42 -9.83 11.01
CA PHE A 71 0.44 -8.79 11.54
C PHE A 71 0.85 -9.08 12.99
N VAL A 72 -0.12 -9.43 13.85
CA VAL A 72 0.16 -9.76 15.25
C VAL A 72 1.10 -10.96 15.34
N ARG A 73 0.88 -11.99 14.54
CA ARG A 73 1.78 -13.16 14.50
C ARG A 73 3.20 -12.77 14.09
N ALA A 74 3.34 -11.89 13.12
CA ALA A 74 4.65 -11.47 12.63
C ALA A 74 5.44 -10.67 13.66
N VAL A 75 4.78 -9.88 14.51
CA VAL A 75 5.44 -8.96 15.44
C VAL A 75 5.42 -9.41 16.90
N ALA A 76 4.60 -10.40 17.27
CA ALA A 76 4.37 -10.78 18.68
C ALA A 76 5.66 -11.24 19.38
N ASP A 77 6.54 -11.94 18.69
CA ASP A 77 7.78 -12.47 19.25
C ASP A 77 8.95 -11.48 19.19
N ASP A 78 8.77 -10.36 18.52
CA ASP A 78 9.83 -9.37 18.31
C ASP A 78 9.25 -7.95 18.21
N ILE A 79 8.62 -7.52 19.29
CA ILE A 79 7.97 -6.21 19.36
C ILE A 79 8.92 -5.04 19.06
N PRO A 80 10.19 -5.04 19.54
CA PRO A 80 11.12 -3.96 19.20
C PRO A 80 11.38 -3.79 17.71
N ASN A 81 11.26 -4.85 16.92
CA ASN A 81 11.46 -4.82 15.48
C ASN A 81 10.14 -4.83 14.68
N ARG A 82 9.03 -4.45 15.31
CA ARG A 82 7.71 -4.45 14.66
C ARG A 82 7.64 -3.61 13.40
N CYS A 83 8.37 -2.50 13.35
CA CYS A 83 8.39 -1.64 12.16
C CYS A 83 9.07 -2.32 10.98
N VAL A 84 10.18 -3.03 11.23
CA VAL A 84 10.86 -3.82 10.20
C VAL A 84 9.94 -4.89 9.64
N LYS A 85 9.25 -5.64 10.51
CA LYS A 85 8.28 -6.67 10.12
C LYS A 85 7.15 -6.08 9.28
N CYS A 86 6.64 -4.92 9.67
CA CYS A 86 5.60 -4.21 8.94
C CYS A 86 6.06 -3.87 7.51
N TYR A 87 7.25 -3.29 7.36
CA TYR A 87 7.81 -2.97 6.05
C TYR A 87 8.04 -4.22 5.21
N GLU A 88 8.59 -5.28 5.80
CA GLU A 88 8.82 -6.55 5.09
C GLU A 88 7.53 -7.11 4.51
N MET A 89 6.46 -7.17 5.31
CA MET A 89 5.17 -7.69 4.84
C MET A 89 4.63 -6.88 3.65
N ARG A 90 4.63 -5.57 3.77
CA ARG A 90 4.06 -4.69 2.74
C ARG A 90 4.89 -4.69 1.47
N LEU A 91 6.20 -4.56 1.59
CA LEU A 91 7.11 -4.48 0.43
C LEU A 91 7.27 -5.82 -0.27
N PHE A 92 7.32 -6.91 0.48
CA PHE A 92 7.36 -8.25 -0.11
C PHE A 92 6.13 -8.52 -0.98
N GLU A 93 4.93 -8.23 -0.46
CA GLU A 93 3.70 -8.43 -1.21
C GLU A 93 3.62 -7.51 -2.43
N THR A 94 4.09 -6.27 -2.29
CA THR A 94 4.15 -5.34 -3.41
C THR A 94 5.06 -5.84 -4.52
N ALA A 95 6.24 -6.36 -4.17
CA ALA A 95 7.18 -6.94 -5.12
C ALA A 95 6.58 -8.17 -5.82
N ARG A 96 5.88 -9.02 -5.07
CA ARG A 96 5.21 -10.19 -5.61
C ARG A 96 4.13 -9.82 -6.62
N GLN A 97 3.30 -8.84 -6.26
CA GLN A 97 2.26 -8.32 -7.15
C GLN A 97 2.84 -7.66 -8.39
N ALA A 98 3.94 -6.94 -8.24
CA ALA A 98 4.62 -6.31 -9.37
C ALA A 98 5.14 -7.36 -10.36
N LYS A 99 5.73 -8.44 -9.86
CA LYS A 99 6.20 -9.54 -10.71
C LYS A 99 5.05 -10.21 -11.45
N GLU A 100 3.96 -10.52 -10.76
CA GLU A 100 2.78 -11.15 -11.36
C GLU A 100 2.08 -10.25 -12.38
N GLY A 101 2.07 -8.94 -12.14
CA GLY A 101 1.41 -7.97 -13.00
C GLY A 101 2.25 -7.44 -14.17
N GLY A 102 3.51 -7.88 -14.28
CA GLY A 102 4.38 -7.46 -15.38
C GLY A 102 4.98 -6.06 -15.22
N PHE A 103 5.11 -5.60 -14.01
CA PHE A 103 5.73 -4.29 -13.71
C PHE A 103 7.25 -4.33 -13.72
#